data_b5a3375632fc34d7a28734b7e958a8fc
#
_entry.id   b5a3375632fc34d7a28734b7e958a8fc
#
_cell.length_a   1.000
_cell.length_b   1.000
_cell.length_c   1.000
_cell.angle_alpha   90.00
_cell.angle_beta   90.00
_cell.angle_gamma   90.00
#
_symmetry.space_group_name_H-M   'P 1'
#
loop_
_entity.id
_entity.type
_entity.pdbx_description
1 polymer ?
#
loop_
_entity_poly.entity_id
_entity_poly.type
_entity_poly.pdbx_seq_one_letter_code
_entity_poly.pdbx_strand_id
1 'polypeptide(L)'
;EMCIRDRTDKGFENVSSNHVKYNYAWKYNKEVIGDKAEKEASEDFLKNLGDVIKEYDTKLIMSGNNEIMNISDYLPRYTNKAVNFTGDDMGSDKATIMLFDYIVVVVIAFVFAVTTSNTISQEAGVIGTLRASGYKRSEIVRHYMVLPVAVTMVAAVVGNILGYTLLEKFFVNVYYNSYSLCTYTTLLNAEAFVDTTVVPIIIMFVVNLIVLEKKLRLSPLKFLRHELTNRKRKKLIKLSHKLPFMTRFRLRIMFQNIPNYLTLFLGILIAGALVVFSIMFEPLIDDYADVVKKSQICDYQYVLKSQAETDASGAEKYCVTSLDTTDEKYMTDDIMIYGIQDNSRYVDVDIKDDEIIVSNGVMVKYGLKKGDTFKLKDPYSDEEYEFTIAGSYKYDAALAVFMTRKNFIDTFDKADDYFTGYFTDKKLTDIDDKYVASIVTYEDLIKVSNQMKVSMGEMMYILKYFGIIMFVLLMYLLSKQIIEKNAQSISMTKILGFKNGEIGGLYIAATSIMVVISLVVSVPIVNAMLKWAFSSYLYTMMTGYIPYMVRRSCFVEMVILGIVCYAVVAVLQLVKISKIPKTDALKNVE
;
A
#
# COMPACT_ATOMS: atom_id res chain seq x y z
N GLU A 1 16.03 -23.76 -14.22
CA GLU A 1 17.02 -24.04 -13.16
C GLU A 1 16.87 -25.42 -12.53
N MET A 2 15.69 -26.03 -12.47
CA MET A 2 15.52 -27.39 -11.89
C MET A 2 16.25 -28.49 -12.65
N CYS A 3 16.51 -28.33 -13.93
CA CYS A 3 17.17 -29.37 -14.75
C CYS A 3 18.71 -29.47 -14.58
N ILE A 4 19.33 -28.50 -13.92
CA ILE A 4 20.80 -28.46 -13.79
C ILE A 4 21.29 -29.24 -12.54
N ARG A 5 20.48 -29.38 -11.50
CA ARG A 5 20.86 -30.07 -10.25
C ARG A 5 20.96 -31.60 -10.36
N ASP A 6 20.29 -32.20 -11.35
CA ASP A 6 20.22 -33.67 -11.48
C ASP A 6 21.15 -34.25 -12.53
N ARG A 7 21.99 -33.42 -13.17
CA ARG A 7 22.99 -33.91 -14.13
C ARG A 7 24.26 -34.31 -13.40
N THR A 8 24.59 -35.58 -13.52
CA THR A 8 25.86 -36.10 -13.01
C THR A 8 27.01 -35.57 -13.87
N ASP A 9 28.23 -35.42 -13.28
CA ASP A 9 29.45 -34.97 -13.97
C ASP A 9 29.70 -35.73 -15.29
N LYS A 10 29.33 -37.02 -15.36
CA LYS A 10 29.38 -37.82 -16.57
C LYS A 10 28.46 -37.34 -17.72
N GLY A 11 27.38 -36.60 -17.40
CA GLY A 11 26.51 -36.00 -18.39
C GLY A 11 27.13 -34.79 -19.08
N PHE A 12 28.08 -34.11 -18.42
CA PHE A 12 28.81 -32.97 -19.00
C PHE A 12 29.97 -33.41 -19.89
N GLU A 13 30.59 -34.57 -19.65
CA GLU A 13 31.67 -35.10 -20.47
C GLU A 13 31.25 -35.41 -21.92
N ASN A 14 29.95 -35.63 -22.18
CA ASN A 14 29.38 -35.97 -23.46
C ASN A 14 28.61 -34.83 -24.17
N VAL A 15 28.69 -33.61 -23.64
CA VAL A 15 28.01 -32.45 -24.26
C VAL A 15 28.83 -31.95 -25.44
N SER A 16 28.24 -31.94 -26.62
CA SER A 16 28.87 -31.35 -27.82
C SER A 16 29.13 -29.86 -27.59
N SER A 17 30.27 -29.35 -28.03
CA SER A 17 30.64 -27.92 -27.95
C SER A 17 29.54 -26.99 -28.53
N ASN A 18 28.78 -27.46 -29.50
CA ASN A 18 27.66 -26.71 -30.10
C ASN A 18 26.46 -26.52 -29.16
N HIS A 19 26.40 -27.22 -28.04
CA HIS A 19 25.36 -27.09 -27.03
C HIS A 19 25.81 -26.35 -25.76
N VAL A 20 27.03 -25.84 -25.75
CA VAL A 20 27.60 -25.11 -24.63
C VAL A 20 27.56 -23.61 -24.92
N LYS A 21 26.88 -22.85 -24.08
CA LYS A 21 26.93 -21.38 -24.11
C LYS A 21 27.89 -20.90 -23.01
N TYR A 22 28.88 -20.09 -23.42
CA TYR A 22 29.81 -19.47 -22.48
C TYR A 22 29.28 -18.11 -22.06
N ASN A 23 29.13 -17.90 -20.75
CA ASN A 23 28.74 -16.62 -20.20
C ASN A 23 29.95 -15.94 -19.58
N TYR A 24 30.18 -14.69 -19.94
CA TYR A 24 31.26 -13.87 -19.42
C TYR A 24 30.70 -12.68 -18.69
N ALA A 25 31.28 -12.37 -17.51
CA ALA A 25 31.03 -11.12 -16.82
C ALA A 25 32.24 -10.21 -16.97
N TRP A 26 32.00 -8.92 -17.13
CA TRP A 26 33.08 -7.93 -17.23
C TRP A 26 32.90 -6.83 -16.20
N LYS A 27 33.99 -6.12 -15.90
CA LYS A 27 34.01 -4.95 -15.05
C LYS A 27 34.88 -3.89 -15.70
N TYR A 28 34.42 -2.66 -15.69
CA TYR A 28 35.22 -1.54 -16.19
C TYR A 28 36.40 -1.28 -15.28
N ASN A 29 37.57 -0.91 -15.85
CA ASN A 29 38.76 -0.56 -15.09
C ASN A 29 38.65 0.79 -14.36
N LYS A 30 37.73 1.63 -14.78
CA LYS A 30 37.38 2.92 -14.16
C LYS A 30 35.96 2.85 -13.60
N GLU A 31 35.73 3.59 -12.54
CA GLU A 31 34.39 3.74 -12.02
C GLU A 31 33.53 4.52 -13.03
N VAL A 32 32.43 3.93 -13.43
CA VAL A 32 31.44 4.52 -14.34
C VAL A 32 30.19 4.77 -13.52
N ILE A 33 29.82 6.05 -13.35
CA ILE A 33 28.71 6.46 -12.50
C ILE A 33 27.57 6.99 -13.37
N GLY A 34 26.40 6.40 -13.22
CA GLY A 34 25.16 6.77 -13.93
C GLY A 34 24.99 6.04 -15.26
N ASP A 35 23.72 5.83 -15.62
CA ASP A 35 23.33 4.98 -16.75
C ASP A 35 23.76 5.54 -18.11
N LYS A 36 23.77 6.86 -18.28
CA LYS A 36 24.26 7.51 -19.52
C LYS A 36 25.77 7.23 -19.76
N ALA A 37 26.59 7.44 -18.73
CA ALA A 37 28.03 7.17 -18.82
C ALA A 37 28.31 5.66 -19.02
N GLU A 38 27.48 4.79 -18.44
CA GLU A 38 27.59 3.35 -18.61
C GLU A 38 27.14 2.93 -20.01
N LYS A 39 26.12 3.55 -20.60
CA LYS A 39 25.71 3.33 -22.00
C LYS A 39 26.89 3.62 -22.94
N GLU A 40 27.49 4.81 -22.85
CA GLU A 40 28.63 5.21 -23.67
C GLU A 40 29.80 4.22 -23.51
N ALA A 41 30.19 3.90 -22.26
CA ALA A 41 31.27 2.95 -21.98
C ALA A 41 30.95 1.53 -22.49
N SER A 42 29.70 1.12 -22.44
CA SER A 42 29.21 -0.17 -22.90
C SER A 42 29.20 -0.29 -24.42
N GLU A 43 28.80 0.76 -25.13
CA GLU A 43 28.84 0.82 -26.59
C GLU A 43 30.28 0.78 -27.11
N ASP A 44 31.19 1.53 -26.48
CA ASP A 44 32.62 1.49 -26.79
C ASP A 44 33.22 0.11 -26.54
N PHE A 45 32.84 -0.53 -25.41
CA PHE A 45 33.30 -1.88 -25.10
C PHE A 45 32.80 -2.90 -26.13
N LEU A 46 31.50 -2.84 -26.50
CA LEU A 46 30.92 -3.74 -27.49
C LEU A 46 31.59 -3.60 -28.88
N LYS A 47 31.85 -2.36 -29.29
CA LYS A 47 32.58 -2.07 -30.53
C LYS A 47 33.99 -2.67 -30.52
N ASN A 48 34.75 -2.40 -29.44
CA ASN A 48 36.10 -2.94 -29.29
C ASN A 48 36.10 -4.48 -29.23
N LEU A 49 35.13 -5.10 -28.58
CA LEU A 49 34.95 -6.55 -28.53
C LEU A 49 34.65 -7.12 -29.91
N GLY A 50 33.80 -6.45 -30.68
CA GLY A 50 33.50 -6.82 -32.09
C GLY A 50 34.74 -6.78 -32.97
N ASP A 51 35.59 -5.78 -32.79
CA ASP A 51 36.85 -5.67 -33.58
C ASP A 51 37.84 -6.80 -33.21
N VAL A 52 37.97 -7.13 -31.93
CA VAL A 52 38.80 -8.25 -31.45
C VAL A 52 38.28 -9.60 -31.99
N ILE A 53 36.97 -9.82 -31.98
CA ILE A 53 36.36 -11.04 -32.54
C ILE A 53 36.64 -11.15 -34.04
N LYS A 54 36.44 -10.07 -34.80
CA LYS A 54 36.73 -10.04 -36.24
C LYS A 54 38.19 -10.37 -36.56
N GLU A 55 39.12 -9.80 -35.78
CA GLU A 55 40.55 -10.08 -35.92
C GLU A 55 40.85 -11.56 -35.62
N TYR A 56 40.25 -12.13 -34.60
CA TYR A 56 40.42 -13.52 -34.19
C TYR A 56 39.80 -14.48 -35.22
N ASP A 57 38.61 -14.23 -35.70
CA ASP A 57 37.93 -15.01 -36.73
C ASP A 57 38.74 -15.00 -38.05
N THR A 58 39.32 -13.84 -38.41
CA THR A 58 40.20 -13.75 -39.59
C THR A 58 41.42 -14.67 -39.45
N LYS A 59 42.01 -14.73 -38.24
CA LYS A 59 43.16 -15.63 -37.96
C LYS A 59 42.73 -17.10 -37.98
N LEU A 60 41.55 -17.45 -37.48
CA LEU A 60 40.99 -18.81 -37.51
C LEU A 60 40.74 -19.27 -38.94
N ILE A 61 40.12 -18.45 -39.78
CA ILE A 61 39.86 -18.74 -41.20
C ILE A 61 41.17 -18.94 -41.94
N MET A 62 42.19 -18.09 -41.70
CA MET A 62 43.50 -18.22 -42.30
C MET A 62 44.23 -19.52 -41.90
N SER A 63 43.91 -20.06 -40.70
CA SER A 63 44.48 -21.34 -40.21
C SER A 63 43.66 -22.57 -40.68
N GLY A 64 42.63 -22.40 -41.50
CA GLY A 64 41.79 -23.48 -42.02
C GLY A 64 40.67 -23.94 -41.07
N ASN A 65 40.40 -23.21 -40.00
CA ASN A 65 39.27 -23.46 -39.12
C ASN A 65 38.10 -22.54 -39.48
N ASN A 66 36.93 -23.13 -39.80
CA ASN A 66 35.73 -22.40 -40.21
C ASN A 66 34.79 -22.08 -39.07
N GLU A 67 35.23 -22.22 -37.82
CA GLU A 67 34.44 -21.80 -36.65
C GLU A 67 34.49 -20.27 -36.55
N ILE A 68 33.30 -19.64 -36.57
CA ILE A 68 33.15 -18.19 -36.41
C ILE A 68 32.57 -17.94 -35.03
N MET A 69 33.22 -17.05 -34.28
CA MET A 69 32.69 -16.61 -32.97
C MET A 69 31.56 -15.62 -33.18
N ASN A 70 30.51 -15.77 -32.40
CA ASN A 70 29.38 -14.83 -32.42
C ASN A 70 28.95 -14.48 -31.03
N ILE A 71 28.65 -13.20 -30.79
CA ILE A 71 28.01 -12.73 -29.56
C ILE A 71 26.53 -13.03 -29.71
N SER A 72 26.00 -13.98 -28.93
CA SER A 72 24.58 -14.31 -28.95
C SER A 72 23.76 -13.33 -28.15
N ASP A 73 24.31 -12.86 -27.04
CA ASP A 73 23.66 -11.90 -26.14
C ASP A 73 24.67 -10.95 -25.51
N TYR A 74 24.30 -9.68 -25.41
CA TYR A 74 25.08 -8.65 -24.73
C TYR A 74 24.16 -7.88 -23.79
N LEU A 75 24.39 -7.99 -22.48
CA LEU A 75 23.52 -7.41 -21.47
C LEU A 75 24.34 -6.52 -20.53
N PRO A 76 24.52 -5.23 -20.84
CA PRO A 76 25.14 -4.28 -19.94
C PRO A 76 24.28 -4.00 -18.71
N ARG A 77 24.87 -3.50 -17.64
CA ARG A 77 24.20 -3.28 -16.36
C ARG A 77 23.00 -2.33 -16.49
N TYR A 78 23.15 -1.22 -17.24
CA TYR A 78 22.11 -0.20 -17.36
C TYR A 78 20.83 -0.71 -18.03
N THR A 79 20.91 -1.73 -18.90
CA THR A 79 19.75 -2.40 -19.51
C THR A 79 19.25 -3.60 -18.71
N ASN A 80 20.03 -4.06 -17.70
CA ASN A 80 19.70 -5.23 -16.91
C ASN A 80 18.77 -4.87 -15.77
N LYS A 81 17.49 -4.68 -16.06
CA LYS A 81 16.45 -4.37 -15.04
C LYS A 81 16.39 -5.40 -13.92
N ALA A 82 16.84 -6.64 -14.14
CA ALA A 82 16.87 -7.67 -13.10
C ALA A 82 17.80 -7.31 -11.91
N VAL A 83 18.81 -6.46 -12.12
CA VAL A 83 19.69 -5.97 -11.04
C VAL A 83 18.95 -5.02 -10.10
N ASN A 84 18.04 -4.21 -10.62
CA ASN A 84 17.30 -3.20 -9.87
C ASN A 84 15.95 -3.73 -9.36
N PHE A 85 15.41 -4.79 -9.97
CA PHE A 85 14.07 -5.30 -9.71
C PHE A 85 13.78 -5.56 -8.22
N THR A 86 14.74 -6.16 -7.48
CA THR A 86 14.60 -6.40 -6.04
C THR A 86 14.53 -5.10 -5.24
N GLY A 87 15.32 -4.08 -5.64
CA GLY A 87 15.30 -2.76 -5.01
C GLY A 87 13.97 -2.04 -5.21
N ASP A 88 13.43 -2.12 -6.43
CA ASP A 88 12.14 -1.51 -6.78
C ASP A 88 10.97 -2.18 -6.05
N ASP A 89 11.01 -3.52 -5.94
CA ASP A 89 10.02 -4.30 -5.18
C ASP A 89 10.06 -3.93 -3.69
N MET A 90 11.25 -3.90 -3.09
CA MET A 90 11.45 -3.44 -1.70
C MET A 90 10.98 -2.00 -1.50
N GLY A 91 11.17 -1.12 -2.47
CA GLY A 91 10.68 0.26 -2.46
C GLY A 91 9.17 0.34 -2.42
N SER A 92 8.49 -0.45 -3.24
CA SER A 92 7.03 -0.56 -3.28
C SER A 92 6.45 -1.14 -1.99
N ASP A 93 7.11 -2.16 -1.43
CA ASP A 93 6.76 -2.74 -0.14
C ASP A 93 6.91 -1.72 0.99
N LYS A 94 8.04 -0.98 1.01
CA LYS A 94 8.28 0.12 1.96
C LYS A 94 7.12 1.13 1.91
N ALA A 95 6.71 1.58 0.72
CA ALA A 95 5.61 2.53 0.56
C ALA A 95 4.28 2.00 1.12
N THR A 96 3.97 0.73 0.85
CA THR A 96 2.75 0.07 1.36
C THR A 96 2.76 -0.05 2.88
N ILE A 97 3.88 -0.46 3.47
CA ILE A 97 4.06 -0.57 4.93
C ILE A 97 3.98 0.81 5.59
N MET A 98 4.59 1.85 4.99
CA MET A 98 4.51 3.21 5.52
C MET A 98 3.09 3.76 5.51
N LEU A 99 2.30 3.50 4.46
CA LEU A 99 0.88 3.87 4.47
C LEU A 99 0.12 3.18 5.62
N PHE A 100 0.38 1.91 5.84
CA PHE A 100 -0.19 1.17 6.98
C PHE A 100 0.25 1.79 8.31
N ASP A 101 1.52 2.12 8.48
CA ASP A 101 2.06 2.77 9.68
C ASP A 101 1.38 4.12 9.95
N TYR A 102 1.18 4.95 8.94
CA TYR A 102 0.44 6.21 9.11
C TYR A 102 -0.98 5.99 9.60
N ILE A 103 -1.69 4.98 9.10
CA ILE A 103 -3.02 4.63 9.61
C ILE A 103 -2.93 4.20 11.09
N VAL A 104 -1.96 3.38 11.44
CA VAL A 104 -1.71 2.92 12.83
C VAL A 104 -1.41 4.09 13.76
N VAL A 105 -0.54 5.02 13.33
CA VAL A 105 -0.20 6.23 14.10
C VAL A 105 -1.43 7.09 14.35
N VAL A 106 -2.32 7.26 13.36
CA VAL A 106 -3.59 7.98 13.55
C VAL A 106 -4.50 7.26 14.56
N VAL A 107 -4.56 5.93 14.50
CA VAL A 107 -5.32 5.11 15.49
C VAL A 107 -4.77 5.32 16.88
N ILE A 108 -3.46 5.23 17.08
CA ILE A 108 -2.79 5.41 18.37
C ILE A 108 -3.00 6.83 18.90
N ALA A 109 -2.83 7.84 18.07
CA ALA A 109 -3.09 9.24 18.43
C ALA A 109 -4.52 9.46 18.93
N PHE A 110 -5.49 8.87 18.21
CA PHE A 110 -6.89 8.90 18.61
C PHE A 110 -7.14 8.20 19.96
N VAL A 111 -6.56 7.02 20.19
CA VAL A 111 -6.64 6.27 21.45
C VAL A 111 -6.11 7.11 22.60
N PHE A 112 -4.93 7.70 22.44
CA PHE A 112 -4.34 8.56 23.48
C PHE A 112 -5.19 9.79 23.76
N ALA A 113 -5.69 10.47 22.72
CA ALA A 113 -6.56 11.64 22.88
C ALA A 113 -7.81 11.31 23.70
N VAL A 114 -8.45 10.18 23.38
CA VAL A 114 -9.67 9.73 24.08
C VAL A 114 -9.35 9.31 25.52
N THR A 115 -8.30 8.54 25.73
CA THR A 115 -7.89 8.03 27.05
C THR A 115 -7.52 9.19 27.97
N THR A 116 -6.66 10.11 27.52
CA THR A 116 -6.26 11.30 28.29
C THR A 116 -7.46 12.19 28.62
N SER A 117 -8.35 12.43 27.64
CA SER A 117 -9.59 13.18 27.88
C SER A 117 -10.48 12.53 28.95
N ASN A 118 -10.48 11.19 29.01
CA ASN A 118 -11.24 10.45 30.04
C ASN A 118 -10.62 10.54 31.42
N THR A 119 -9.31 10.31 31.53
CA THR A 119 -8.57 10.41 32.80
C THR A 119 -8.80 11.77 33.43
N ILE A 120 -8.67 12.86 32.66
CA ILE A 120 -8.97 14.21 33.17
C ILE A 120 -10.43 14.33 33.66
N SER A 121 -11.35 13.69 32.95
CA SER A 121 -12.77 13.77 33.33
C SER A 121 -13.09 12.96 34.60
N GLN A 122 -12.42 11.84 34.81
CA GLN A 122 -12.56 11.00 36.00
C GLN A 122 -11.91 11.66 37.23
N GLU A 123 -10.76 12.28 37.03
CA GLU A 123 -10.00 12.94 38.10
C GLU A 123 -10.32 14.43 38.24
N ALA A 124 -11.45 14.87 37.68
CA ALA A 124 -11.84 16.27 37.69
C ALA A 124 -11.86 16.91 39.09
N GLY A 125 -12.38 16.19 40.12
CA GLY A 125 -12.39 16.65 41.50
C GLY A 125 -10.98 16.90 42.05
N VAL A 126 -10.07 15.95 41.83
CA VAL A 126 -8.66 16.07 42.24
C VAL A 126 -7.99 17.24 41.55
N ILE A 127 -8.15 17.35 40.23
CA ILE A 127 -7.61 18.46 39.43
C ILE A 127 -8.18 19.80 39.91
N GLY A 128 -9.49 19.85 40.19
CA GLY A 128 -10.15 21.05 40.71
C GLY A 128 -9.58 21.49 42.06
N THR A 129 -9.38 20.55 42.99
CA THR A 129 -8.79 20.80 44.30
C THR A 129 -7.34 21.27 44.20
N LEU A 130 -6.50 20.59 43.42
CA LEU A 130 -5.11 20.99 43.21
C LEU A 130 -5.02 22.41 42.63
N ARG A 131 -5.85 22.73 41.63
CA ARG A 131 -5.88 24.07 41.05
C ARG A 131 -6.41 25.14 42.01
N ALA A 132 -7.38 24.80 42.86
CA ALA A 132 -7.87 25.69 43.93
C ALA A 132 -6.81 25.93 45.01
N SER A 133 -5.95 24.94 45.27
CA SER A 133 -4.80 25.03 46.19
C SER A 133 -3.59 25.76 45.60
N GLY A 134 -3.68 26.30 44.38
CA GLY A 134 -2.65 27.17 43.80
C GLY A 134 -1.71 26.48 42.79
N TYR A 135 -1.89 25.18 42.48
CA TYR A 135 -1.10 24.51 41.45
C TYR A 135 -1.32 25.16 40.10
N LYS A 136 -0.19 25.42 39.38
CA LYS A 136 -0.22 26.02 38.06
C LYS A 136 -0.70 24.99 37.03
N ARG A 137 -1.34 25.48 35.99
CA ARG A 137 -1.83 24.63 34.87
C ARG A 137 -0.70 23.81 34.25
N SER A 138 0.48 24.42 34.06
CA SER A 138 1.65 23.75 33.48
C SER A 138 2.17 22.58 34.32
N GLU A 139 2.05 22.66 35.64
CA GLU A 139 2.44 21.56 36.54
C GLU A 139 1.53 20.35 36.37
N ILE A 140 0.22 20.60 36.25
CA ILE A 140 -0.76 19.55 35.99
C ILE A 140 -0.56 18.96 34.59
N VAL A 141 -0.36 19.79 33.58
CA VAL A 141 -0.04 19.31 32.22
C VAL A 141 1.18 18.39 32.23
N ARG A 142 2.26 18.83 32.90
CA ARG A 142 3.48 18.02 33.00
C ARG A 142 3.25 16.67 33.68
N HIS A 143 2.47 16.69 34.79
CA HIS A 143 2.14 15.46 35.51
C HIS A 143 1.40 14.44 34.64
N TYR A 144 0.33 14.86 33.94
CA TYR A 144 -0.45 13.96 33.07
C TYR A 144 0.26 13.59 31.77
N MET A 145 1.31 14.31 31.38
CA MET A 145 2.13 13.97 30.20
C MET A 145 3.17 12.88 30.48
N VAL A 146 3.62 12.75 31.75
CA VAL A 146 4.70 11.80 32.09
C VAL A 146 4.36 10.37 31.69
N LEU A 147 3.16 9.90 32.07
CA LEU A 147 2.78 8.50 31.80
C LEU A 147 2.66 8.17 30.31
N PRO A 148 1.92 8.92 29.47
CA PRO A 148 1.87 8.68 28.05
C PRO A 148 3.25 8.72 27.37
N VAL A 149 4.09 9.69 27.73
CA VAL A 149 5.46 9.81 27.18
C VAL A 149 6.31 8.59 27.57
N ALA A 150 6.31 8.22 28.86
CA ALA A 150 7.09 7.09 29.34
C ALA A 150 6.65 5.77 28.68
N VAL A 151 5.34 5.52 28.57
CA VAL A 151 4.81 4.33 27.90
C VAL A 151 5.22 4.29 26.44
N THR A 152 5.14 5.41 25.72
CA THR A 152 5.52 5.46 24.30
C THR A 152 7.02 5.25 24.12
N MET A 153 7.86 5.83 24.98
CA MET A 153 9.32 5.62 24.94
C MET A 153 9.68 4.13 25.17
N VAL A 154 9.09 3.52 26.20
CA VAL A 154 9.31 2.09 26.48
C VAL A 154 8.83 1.23 25.30
N ALA A 155 7.64 1.52 24.78
CA ALA A 155 7.09 0.80 23.64
C ALA A 155 7.97 0.95 22.39
N ALA A 156 8.51 2.14 22.13
CA ALA A 156 9.43 2.39 21.00
C ALA A 156 10.73 1.58 21.15
N VAL A 157 11.32 1.56 22.37
CA VAL A 157 12.53 0.75 22.62
C VAL A 157 12.25 -0.74 22.42
N VAL A 158 11.17 -1.25 23.01
CA VAL A 158 10.76 -2.66 22.86
C VAL A 158 10.45 -2.98 21.41
N GLY A 159 9.76 -2.09 20.69
CA GLY A 159 9.44 -2.25 19.27
C GLY A 159 10.70 -2.34 18.40
N ASN A 160 11.69 -1.46 18.63
CA ASN A 160 12.97 -1.52 17.92
C ASN A 160 13.73 -2.83 18.20
N ILE A 161 13.79 -3.26 19.47
CA ILE A 161 14.45 -4.52 19.82
C ILE A 161 13.76 -5.69 19.11
N LEU A 162 12.42 -5.76 19.13
CA LEU A 162 11.68 -6.82 18.45
C LEU A 162 11.84 -6.75 16.93
N GLY A 163 11.87 -5.54 16.36
CA GLY A 163 12.08 -5.30 14.93
C GLY A 163 13.42 -5.85 14.45
N TYR A 164 14.50 -5.47 15.14
CA TYR A 164 15.87 -5.88 14.78
C TYR A 164 16.29 -7.28 15.27
N THR A 165 15.41 -8.04 15.91
CA THR A 165 15.75 -9.40 16.40
C THR A 165 14.77 -10.46 15.92
N LEU A 166 13.50 -10.30 16.20
CA LEU A 166 12.48 -11.31 15.94
C LEU A 166 11.85 -11.13 14.56
N LEU A 167 11.44 -9.91 14.22
CA LEU A 167 10.77 -9.60 12.95
C LEU A 167 11.76 -9.55 11.78
N GLU A 168 13.02 -9.19 12.04
CA GLU A 168 14.10 -9.24 11.06
C GLU A 168 14.14 -10.58 10.32
N LYS A 169 14.21 -11.68 11.05
CA LYS A 169 14.29 -13.03 10.47
C LYS A 169 13.08 -13.35 9.60
N PHE A 170 11.90 -12.88 10.00
CA PHE A 170 10.69 -13.07 9.22
C PHE A 170 10.78 -12.34 7.88
N PHE A 171 11.09 -11.04 7.87
CA PHE A 171 11.18 -10.26 6.64
C PHE A 171 12.33 -10.71 5.73
N VAL A 172 13.47 -11.06 6.31
CA VAL A 172 14.59 -11.64 5.55
C VAL A 172 14.14 -12.89 4.80
N ASN A 173 13.42 -13.81 5.46
CA ASN A 173 12.94 -15.02 4.81
C ASN A 173 11.94 -14.75 3.69
N VAL A 174 11.07 -13.74 3.82
CA VAL A 174 10.14 -13.34 2.75
C VAL A 174 10.89 -13.03 1.46
N TYR A 175 11.96 -12.21 1.55
CA TYR A 175 12.77 -11.86 0.37
C TYR A 175 13.66 -13.00 -0.12
N TYR A 176 14.24 -13.81 0.77
CA TYR A 176 15.07 -14.96 0.38
C TYR A 176 14.25 -16.10 -0.25
N ASN A 177 12.96 -16.19 0.05
CA ASN A 177 12.06 -17.14 -0.63
C ASN A 177 11.73 -16.69 -2.06
N SER A 178 11.81 -15.40 -2.34
CA SER A 178 11.45 -14.81 -3.63
C SER A 178 12.65 -14.53 -4.52
N TYR A 179 13.81 -14.22 -3.92
CA TYR A 179 15.01 -13.75 -4.63
C TYR A 179 16.26 -14.49 -4.21
N SER A 180 17.21 -14.64 -5.14
CA SER A 180 18.58 -15.11 -4.85
C SER A 180 19.45 -13.93 -4.43
N LEU A 181 19.44 -13.62 -3.14
CA LEU A 181 20.16 -12.47 -2.58
C LEU A 181 21.53 -12.86 -1.99
N CYS A 182 22.39 -11.86 -1.84
CA CYS A 182 23.65 -11.98 -1.12
C CYS A 182 23.41 -12.21 0.37
N THR A 183 24.46 -12.58 1.12
CA THR A 183 24.37 -12.79 2.58
C THR A 183 23.85 -11.54 3.27
N TYR A 184 22.77 -11.70 4.04
CA TYR A 184 22.16 -10.62 4.79
C TYR A 184 23.05 -10.14 5.94
N THR A 185 23.14 -8.84 6.09
CA THR A 185 23.78 -8.18 7.23
C THR A 185 22.87 -7.07 7.74
N THR A 186 22.59 -7.08 9.04
CA THR A 186 21.73 -6.07 9.67
C THR A 186 22.45 -4.73 9.75
N LEU A 187 21.86 -3.70 9.14
CA LEU A 187 22.33 -2.32 9.25
C LEU A 187 21.31 -1.49 10.03
N LEU A 188 21.77 -0.70 10.99
CA LEU A 188 20.91 0.25 11.69
C LEU A 188 20.63 1.43 10.76
N ASN A 189 19.34 1.65 10.48
CA ASN A 189 18.89 2.74 9.61
C ASN A 189 18.34 3.90 10.47
N ALA A 190 18.97 5.07 10.33
CA ALA A 190 18.58 6.28 11.06
C ALA A 190 17.18 6.79 10.63
N GLU A 191 16.82 6.69 9.35
CA GLU A 191 15.50 7.05 8.84
C GLU A 191 14.41 6.18 9.48
N ALA A 192 14.58 4.85 9.45
CA ALA A 192 13.67 3.91 10.10
C ALA A 192 13.52 4.19 11.61
N PHE A 193 14.61 4.53 12.29
CA PHE A 193 14.56 4.91 13.70
C PHE A 193 13.76 6.20 13.93
N VAL A 194 13.90 7.20 13.07
CA VAL A 194 13.13 8.44 13.16
C VAL A 194 11.65 8.16 12.95
N ASP A 195 11.30 7.44 11.91
CA ASP A 195 9.90 7.18 11.55
C ASP A 195 9.16 6.32 12.58
N THR A 196 9.82 5.28 13.11
CA THR A 196 9.19 4.34 14.06
C THR A 196 9.31 4.77 15.53
N THR A 197 10.19 5.70 15.85
CA THR A 197 10.47 6.10 17.24
C THR A 197 10.17 7.58 17.47
N VAL A 198 10.83 8.46 16.73
CA VAL A 198 10.75 9.91 16.98
C VAL A 198 9.39 10.46 16.56
N VAL A 199 8.92 10.11 15.38
CA VAL A 199 7.64 10.58 14.84
C VAL A 199 6.45 10.17 15.74
N PRO A 200 6.27 8.89 16.14
CA PRO A 200 5.21 8.49 17.08
C PRO A 200 5.30 9.20 18.43
N ILE A 201 6.50 9.41 18.99
CA ILE A 201 6.68 10.15 20.25
C ILE A 201 6.23 11.60 20.09
N ILE A 202 6.62 12.27 19.01
CA ILE A 202 6.22 13.66 18.74
C ILE A 202 4.71 13.76 18.57
N ILE A 203 4.09 12.89 17.77
CA ILE A 203 2.65 12.88 17.54
C ILE A 203 1.90 12.65 18.85
N MET A 204 2.31 11.65 19.63
CA MET A 204 1.73 11.36 20.94
C MET A 204 1.85 12.57 21.87
N PHE A 205 3.03 13.19 21.95
CA PHE A 205 3.27 14.38 22.77
C PHE A 205 2.36 15.53 22.34
N VAL A 206 2.33 15.87 21.07
CA VAL A 206 1.52 16.98 20.52
C VAL A 206 0.03 16.73 20.74
N VAL A 207 -0.47 15.54 20.43
CA VAL A 207 -1.89 15.20 20.60
C VAL A 207 -2.32 15.28 22.06
N ASN A 208 -1.55 14.69 22.98
CA ASN A 208 -1.86 14.76 24.41
C ASN A 208 -1.75 16.19 24.95
N LEU A 209 -0.75 16.95 24.54
CA LEU A 209 -0.60 18.35 24.91
C LEU A 209 -1.81 19.18 24.49
N ILE A 210 -2.28 19.03 23.25
CA ILE A 210 -3.47 19.72 22.74
C ILE A 210 -4.71 19.37 23.58
N VAL A 211 -4.89 18.08 23.86
CA VAL A 211 -6.04 17.61 24.64
C VAL A 211 -5.99 18.14 26.08
N LEU A 212 -4.84 18.06 26.75
CA LEU A 212 -4.62 18.56 28.08
C LEU A 212 -4.82 20.07 28.15
N GLU A 213 -4.17 20.80 27.26
CA GLU A 213 -4.28 22.24 27.16
C GLU A 213 -5.73 22.71 26.99
N LYS A 214 -6.47 22.07 26.06
CA LYS A 214 -7.88 22.37 25.80
C LYS A 214 -8.78 22.10 26.99
N LYS A 215 -8.57 20.97 27.67
CA LYS A 215 -9.38 20.58 28.86
C LYS A 215 -9.06 21.42 30.07
N LEU A 216 -7.78 21.65 30.38
CA LEU A 216 -7.34 22.40 31.55
C LEU A 216 -7.53 23.92 31.44
N ARG A 217 -8.04 24.43 30.31
CA ARG A 217 -8.50 25.85 30.19
C ARG A 217 -9.72 26.17 31.05
N LEU A 218 -10.47 25.16 31.45
CA LEU A 218 -11.64 25.36 32.29
C LEU A 218 -11.23 25.86 33.70
N SER A 219 -12.13 26.64 34.36
CA SER A 219 -11.88 27.16 35.70
C SER A 219 -11.88 26.04 36.76
N PRO A 220 -11.17 26.19 37.91
CA PRO A 220 -11.17 25.20 38.98
C PRO A 220 -12.58 24.86 39.48
N LEU A 221 -13.48 25.84 39.54
CA LEU A 221 -14.87 25.66 39.92
C LEU A 221 -15.62 24.70 39.00
N LYS A 222 -15.37 24.77 37.67
CA LYS A 222 -15.97 23.83 36.71
C LYS A 222 -15.46 22.40 36.88
N PHE A 223 -14.21 22.22 37.29
CA PHE A 223 -13.65 20.92 37.66
C PHE A 223 -14.31 20.35 38.90
N LEU A 224 -14.43 21.14 39.97
CA LEU A 224 -15.08 20.73 41.22
C LEU A 224 -16.56 20.40 41.03
N ARG A 225 -17.25 21.12 40.12
CA ARG A 225 -18.66 20.84 39.78
C ARG A 225 -18.83 19.76 38.71
N HIS A 226 -17.75 19.12 38.27
CA HIS A 226 -17.76 18.17 37.15
C HIS A 226 -18.39 18.72 35.83
N GLU A 227 -18.40 20.06 35.66
CA GLU A 227 -18.93 20.74 34.48
C GLU A 227 -17.86 20.90 33.40
N LEU A 228 -17.27 19.78 32.96
CA LEU A 228 -16.13 19.77 32.02
C LEU A 228 -16.51 20.03 30.56
N THR A 229 -17.77 20.19 30.28
CA THR A 229 -18.28 20.51 28.93
C THR A 229 -19.12 21.77 28.97
N ASN A 230 -18.86 22.73 28.11
CA ASN A 230 -19.68 23.93 27.90
C ASN A 230 -21.06 23.59 27.29
N ARG A 231 -21.74 22.56 27.79
CA ARG A 231 -23.06 22.21 27.26
C ARG A 231 -24.12 23.05 27.89
N LYS A 232 -24.73 23.97 27.13
CA LYS A 232 -26.08 24.45 27.40
C LYS A 232 -26.97 23.23 27.65
N ARG A 233 -27.76 23.23 28.73
CA ARG A 233 -28.74 22.17 29.05
C ARG A 233 -29.47 21.80 27.75
N LYS A 234 -29.21 20.62 27.18
CA LYS A 234 -29.94 20.16 25.99
C LYS A 234 -31.40 20.04 26.39
N LYS A 235 -32.28 20.68 25.62
CA LYS A 235 -33.72 20.43 25.74
C LYS A 235 -33.94 18.93 25.65
N LEU A 236 -34.58 18.35 26.67
CA LEU A 236 -34.95 16.94 26.68
C LEU A 236 -35.81 16.65 25.43
N ILE A 237 -35.36 15.70 24.62
CA ILE A 237 -36.15 15.27 23.46
C ILE A 237 -37.44 14.63 24.00
N LYS A 238 -38.57 15.21 23.67
CA LYS A 238 -39.88 14.67 24.05
C LYS A 238 -40.13 13.41 23.17
N LEU A 239 -39.98 12.23 23.78
CA LEU A 239 -40.30 10.96 23.17
C LEU A 239 -41.80 10.65 23.32
N SER A 240 -42.41 10.07 22.29
CA SER A 240 -43.84 9.71 22.30
C SER A 240 -44.14 8.74 23.43
N HIS A 241 -45.26 8.98 24.12
CA HIS A 241 -45.76 8.12 25.18
C HIS A 241 -46.25 6.75 24.68
N LYS A 242 -46.45 6.59 23.38
CA LYS A 242 -46.88 5.33 22.73
C LYS A 242 -45.77 4.26 22.71
N LEU A 243 -44.49 4.65 22.94
CA LEU A 243 -43.38 3.72 22.99
C LEU A 243 -43.29 3.02 24.35
N PRO A 244 -42.94 1.71 24.42
CA PRO A 244 -42.67 0.98 25.64
C PRO A 244 -41.60 1.67 26.50
N PHE A 245 -41.71 1.56 27.82
CA PHE A 245 -40.78 2.21 28.75
C PHE A 245 -39.31 1.89 28.46
N MET A 246 -38.98 0.61 28.21
CA MET A 246 -37.61 0.16 27.92
C MET A 246 -37.07 0.79 26.63
N THR A 247 -37.87 0.91 25.59
CA THR A 247 -37.47 1.56 24.34
C THR A 247 -37.24 3.06 24.53
N ARG A 248 -38.12 3.75 25.23
CA ARG A 248 -37.93 5.16 25.57
C ARG A 248 -36.67 5.40 26.41
N PHE A 249 -36.40 4.52 27.35
CA PHE A 249 -35.19 4.60 28.17
C PHE A 249 -33.93 4.39 27.36
N ARG A 250 -33.88 3.36 26.48
CA ARG A 250 -32.76 3.11 25.53
C ARG A 250 -32.51 4.32 24.63
N LEU A 251 -33.56 4.84 23.97
CA LEU A 251 -33.45 6.03 23.14
C LEU A 251 -32.94 7.25 23.90
N ARG A 252 -33.39 7.45 25.15
CA ARG A 252 -32.90 8.54 26.01
C ARG A 252 -31.41 8.38 26.32
N ILE A 253 -30.93 7.19 26.66
CA ILE A 253 -29.51 6.90 26.85
C ILE A 253 -28.73 7.19 25.55
N MET A 254 -29.23 6.76 24.41
CA MET A 254 -28.59 7.02 23.11
C MET A 254 -28.44 8.52 22.84
N PHE A 255 -29.50 9.30 22.99
CA PHE A 255 -29.46 10.74 22.73
C PHE A 255 -28.64 11.53 23.76
N GLN A 256 -28.59 11.08 24.98
CA GLN A 256 -27.74 11.70 26.04
C GLN A 256 -26.25 11.43 25.78
N ASN A 257 -25.91 10.29 25.18
CA ASN A 257 -24.54 9.85 24.96
C ASN A 257 -24.05 10.04 23.51
N ILE A 258 -24.75 10.81 22.65
CA ILE A 258 -24.35 11.05 21.24
C ILE A 258 -22.86 11.39 21.09
N PRO A 259 -22.21 12.25 21.89
CA PRO A 259 -20.79 12.53 21.69
C PRO A 259 -19.87 11.36 21.98
N ASN A 260 -20.28 10.47 22.91
CA ASN A 260 -19.51 9.25 23.16
C ASN A 260 -19.69 8.26 22.02
N TYR A 261 -20.90 8.18 21.45
CA TYR A 261 -21.17 7.38 20.27
C TYR A 261 -20.49 7.94 19.01
N LEU A 262 -20.37 9.27 18.88
CA LEU A 262 -19.59 9.86 17.80
C LEU A 262 -18.10 9.49 17.92
N THR A 263 -17.56 9.50 19.13
CA THR A 263 -16.19 9.05 19.39
C THR A 263 -16.03 7.55 19.06
N LEU A 264 -17.01 6.74 19.43
CA LEU A 264 -17.07 5.32 19.08
C LEU A 264 -17.13 5.12 17.56
N PHE A 265 -17.97 5.87 16.87
CA PHE A 265 -18.07 5.86 15.41
C PHE A 265 -16.73 6.19 14.74
N LEU A 266 -16.05 7.25 15.19
CA LEU A 266 -14.73 7.63 14.66
C LEU A 266 -13.70 6.52 14.91
N GLY A 267 -13.72 5.89 16.07
CA GLY A 267 -12.85 4.75 16.37
C GLY A 267 -13.12 3.54 15.47
N ILE A 268 -14.40 3.21 15.24
CA ILE A 268 -14.80 2.14 14.32
C ILE A 268 -14.39 2.47 12.88
N LEU A 269 -14.55 3.73 12.47
CA LEU A 269 -14.18 4.19 11.14
C LEU A 269 -12.67 4.00 10.88
N ILE A 270 -11.82 4.48 11.80
CA ILE A 270 -10.37 4.42 11.65
C ILE A 270 -9.88 2.97 11.73
N ALA A 271 -10.36 2.21 12.72
CA ALA A 271 -10.01 0.80 12.85
C ALA A 271 -10.56 -0.05 11.68
N GLY A 272 -11.74 0.30 11.17
CA GLY A 272 -12.32 -0.31 9.98
C GLY A 272 -11.48 -0.06 8.73
N ALA A 273 -10.94 1.15 8.55
CA ALA A 273 -10.01 1.45 7.47
C ALA A 273 -8.76 0.58 7.54
N LEU A 274 -8.18 0.39 8.73
CA LEU A 274 -7.03 -0.49 8.95
C LEU A 274 -7.33 -1.94 8.58
N VAL A 275 -8.49 -2.45 9.04
CA VAL A 275 -8.91 -3.83 8.76
C VAL A 275 -9.18 -4.04 7.26
N VAL A 276 -9.90 -3.12 6.60
CA VAL A 276 -10.16 -3.23 5.15
C VAL A 276 -8.88 -3.16 4.37
N PHE A 277 -7.96 -2.25 4.71
CA PHE A 277 -6.64 -2.17 4.06
C PHE A 277 -5.90 -3.50 4.13
N SER A 278 -5.91 -4.15 5.30
CA SER A 278 -5.22 -5.43 5.49
C SER A 278 -5.89 -6.61 4.75
N ILE A 279 -7.23 -6.59 4.59
CA ILE A 279 -7.99 -7.68 3.96
C ILE A 279 -8.04 -7.53 2.44
N MET A 280 -8.02 -6.30 1.93
CA MET A 280 -8.27 -6.06 0.50
C MET A 280 -7.13 -6.48 -0.41
N PHE A 281 -5.92 -6.64 0.11
CA PHE A 281 -4.72 -6.76 -0.73
C PHE A 281 -4.69 -8.04 -1.56
N GLU A 282 -4.97 -9.19 -0.96
CA GLU A 282 -5.03 -10.47 -1.68
C GLU A 282 -6.11 -10.47 -2.78
N PRO A 283 -7.39 -10.10 -2.48
CA PRO A 283 -8.39 -9.95 -3.53
C PRO A 283 -8.06 -8.90 -4.59
N LEU A 284 -7.34 -7.84 -4.23
CA LEU A 284 -6.92 -6.79 -5.17
C LEU A 284 -5.96 -7.35 -6.22
N ILE A 285 -4.96 -8.14 -5.80
CA ILE A 285 -4.00 -8.76 -6.72
C ILE A 285 -4.70 -9.79 -7.63
N ASP A 286 -5.67 -10.55 -7.10
CA ASP A 286 -6.48 -11.46 -7.91
C ASP A 286 -7.28 -10.73 -8.99
N ASP A 287 -7.97 -9.65 -8.60
CA ASP A 287 -8.74 -8.83 -9.53
C ASP A 287 -7.83 -8.14 -10.55
N TYR A 288 -6.61 -7.76 -10.15
CA TYR A 288 -5.62 -7.18 -11.05
C TYR A 288 -5.16 -8.20 -12.11
N ALA A 289 -4.90 -9.44 -11.72
CA ALA A 289 -4.58 -10.50 -12.69
C ALA A 289 -5.69 -10.71 -13.72
N ASP A 290 -6.97 -10.64 -13.28
CA ASP A 290 -8.12 -10.71 -14.19
C ASP A 290 -8.22 -9.49 -15.12
N VAL A 291 -7.83 -8.32 -14.65
CA VAL A 291 -7.79 -7.08 -15.45
C VAL A 291 -6.68 -7.17 -16.50
N VAL A 292 -5.49 -7.61 -16.12
CA VAL A 292 -4.35 -7.84 -17.03
C VAL A 292 -4.75 -8.80 -18.14
N LYS A 293 -5.44 -9.91 -17.79
CA LYS A 293 -5.95 -10.86 -18.77
C LYS A 293 -6.89 -10.23 -19.80
N LYS A 294 -7.79 -9.36 -19.35
CA LYS A 294 -8.74 -8.67 -20.24
C LYS A 294 -8.10 -7.57 -21.08
N SER A 295 -6.95 -7.09 -20.67
CA SER A 295 -6.19 -6.04 -21.34
C SER A 295 -5.08 -6.62 -22.24
N GLN A 296 -4.98 -7.95 -22.34
CA GLN A 296 -4.01 -8.60 -23.23
C GLN A 296 -4.28 -8.22 -24.68
N ILE A 297 -3.23 -7.76 -25.39
CA ILE A 297 -3.34 -7.30 -26.78
C ILE A 297 -3.47 -8.50 -27.73
N CYS A 298 -2.65 -9.54 -27.53
CA CYS A 298 -2.57 -10.73 -28.37
C CYS A 298 -2.12 -11.95 -27.56
N ASP A 299 -2.25 -13.16 -28.09
CA ASP A 299 -1.82 -14.38 -27.39
C ASP A 299 -0.29 -14.46 -27.27
N TYR A 300 0.44 -14.02 -28.29
CA TYR A 300 1.91 -13.99 -28.32
C TYR A 300 2.40 -12.63 -28.81
N GLN A 301 3.06 -11.89 -27.94
CA GLN A 301 3.76 -10.66 -28.30
C GLN A 301 5.26 -10.98 -28.41
N TYR A 302 5.76 -11.04 -29.65
CA TYR A 302 7.17 -11.25 -29.93
C TYR A 302 7.93 -9.93 -29.84
N VAL A 303 8.98 -9.90 -29.03
CA VAL A 303 9.97 -8.82 -29.00
C VAL A 303 11.24 -9.36 -29.63
N LEU A 304 11.74 -8.70 -30.67
CA LEU A 304 12.89 -9.15 -31.45
C LEU A 304 14.16 -8.39 -31.02
N LYS A 305 15.30 -9.08 -31.06
CA LYS A 305 16.64 -8.49 -30.91
C LYS A 305 17.10 -7.76 -32.18
N SER A 306 16.70 -8.28 -33.30
CA SER A 306 16.92 -7.68 -34.62
C SER A 306 15.75 -8.02 -35.53
N GLN A 307 15.50 -7.19 -36.52
CA GLN A 307 14.42 -7.39 -37.48
C GLN A 307 14.55 -8.75 -38.19
N ALA A 308 13.51 -9.55 -38.10
CA ALA A 308 13.37 -10.82 -38.80
C ALA A 308 11.95 -10.91 -39.35
N GLU A 309 11.83 -11.15 -40.67
CA GLU A 309 10.53 -11.24 -41.33
C GLU A 309 9.89 -12.59 -41.08
N THR A 310 8.54 -12.61 -41.07
CA THR A 310 7.72 -13.82 -40.94
C THR A 310 6.70 -13.89 -42.06
N ASP A 311 6.45 -15.08 -42.58
CA ASP A 311 5.40 -15.36 -43.55
C ASP A 311 4.07 -15.76 -42.89
N ALA A 312 4.01 -15.72 -41.53
CA ALA A 312 2.84 -16.12 -40.79
C ALA A 312 1.66 -15.16 -41.03
N SER A 313 0.58 -15.69 -41.57
CA SER A 313 -0.63 -14.91 -41.81
C SER A 313 -1.26 -14.43 -40.47
N GLY A 314 -1.45 -13.12 -40.35
CA GLY A 314 -2.06 -12.50 -39.15
C GLY A 314 -1.06 -11.99 -38.12
N ALA A 315 0.24 -12.16 -38.37
CA ALA A 315 1.26 -11.47 -37.59
C ALA A 315 1.31 -9.99 -37.99
N GLU A 316 1.19 -9.09 -36.99
CA GLU A 316 1.16 -7.65 -37.19
C GLU A 316 2.43 -7.02 -36.62
N LYS A 317 3.17 -6.29 -37.45
CA LYS A 317 4.38 -5.58 -37.03
C LYS A 317 4.03 -4.43 -36.10
N TYR A 318 4.79 -4.27 -35.04
CA TYR A 318 4.70 -3.12 -34.14
C TYR A 318 6.09 -2.61 -33.78
N CYS A 319 6.13 -1.36 -33.31
CA CYS A 319 7.31 -0.77 -32.71
C CYS A 319 7.08 -0.60 -31.21
N VAL A 320 8.13 -0.75 -30.40
CA VAL A 320 8.06 -0.45 -28.98
C VAL A 320 9.38 0.12 -28.48
N THR A 321 9.28 1.11 -27.61
CA THR A 321 10.38 1.65 -26.79
C THR A 321 9.85 2.00 -25.41
N SER A 322 10.70 2.35 -24.46
CA SER A 322 10.28 2.88 -23.17
C SER A 322 10.88 4.26 -22.93
N LEU A 323 10.10 5.13 -22.32
CA LEU A 323 10.50 6.45 -21.88
C LEU A 323 10.17 6.62 -20.41
N ASP A 324 10.98 7.39 -19.71
CA ASP A 324 10.78 7.71 -18.29
C ASP A 324 9.89 8.94 -18.11
N THR A 325 9.11 8.94 -17.04
CA THR A 325 8.33 10.11 -16.64
C THR A 325 9.21 11.19 -16.02
N THR A 326 8.87 12.46 -16.26
CA THR A 326 9.64 13.63 -15.79
C THR A 326 9.01 14.33 -14.58
N ASP A 327 7.81 13.94 -14.13
CA ASP A 327 7.11 14.59 -13.02
C ASP A 327 7.70 14.15 -11.67
N GLU A 328 8.48 15.03 -11.03
CA GLU A 328 9.13 14.82 -9.73
C GLU A 328 8.18 14.48 -8.57
N LYS A 329 6.88 14.72 -8.75
CA LYS A 329 5.86 14.37 -7.75
C LYS A 329 5.68 12.86 -7.61
N TYR A 330 5.95 12.11 -8.66
CA TYR A 330 5.80 10.66 -8.72
C TYR A 330 7.17 9.99 -8.77
N MET A 331 7.25 8.73 -8.36
CA MET A 331 8.41 7.92 -8.69
C MET A 331 8.50 7.78 -10.21
N THR A 332 9.72 7.76 -10.73
CA THR A 332 9.95 7.60 -12.17
C THR A 332 9.38 6.26 -12.63
N ASP A 333 8.50 6.32 -13.62
CA ASP A 333 7.89 5.16 -14.26
C ASP A 333 8.41 4.97 -15.68
N ASP A 334 8.65 3.73 -16.06
CA ASP A 334 8.83 3.31 -17.45
C ASP A 334 7.47 3.35 -18.17
N ILE A 335 7.32 4.19 -19.16
CA ILE A 335 6.14 4.26 -20.01
C ILE A 335 6.45 3.56 -21.33
N MET A 336 5.70 2.50 -21.62
CA MET A 336 5.84 1.77 -22.88
C MET A 336 5.20 2.55 -24.02
N ILE A 337 5.97 2.87 -25.05
CA ILE A 337 5.50 3.59 -26.23
C ILE A 337 5.32 2.57 -27.36
N TYR A 338 4.08 2.35 -27.77
CA TYR A 338 3.73 1.45 -28.86
C TYR A 338 3.43 2.22 -30.15
N GLY A 339 4.19 1.92 -31.22
CA GLY A 339 3.88 2.32 -32.59
C GLY A 339 3.12 1.18 -33.28
N ILE A 340 1.81 1.36 -33.50
CA ILE A 340 0.90 0.36 -34.06
C ILE A 340 0.56 0.65 -35.53
N GLN A 341 0.19 -0.37 -36.29
CA GLN A 341 -0.26 -0.21 -37.65
C GLN A 341 -1.60 0.51 -37.74
N ASP A 342 -1.83 1.26 -38.79
CA ASP A 342 -3.12 1.84 -39.09
C ASP A 342 -4.16 0.72 -39.25
N ASN A 343 -5.31 0.84 -38.58
CA ASN A 343 -6.34 -0.18 -38.49
C ASN A 343 -5.82 -1.53 -37.93
N SER A 344 -5.03 -1.46 -36.85
CA SER A 344 -4.55 -2.64 -36.15
C SER A 344 -5.69 -3.61 -35.80
N ARG A 345 -5.48 -4.88 -36.04
CA ARG A 345 -6.41 -5.94 -35.66
C ARG A 345 -6.43 -6.18 -34.15
N TYR A 346 -5.34 -5.84 -33.46
CA TYR A 346 -5.12 -6.16 -32.07
C TYR A 346 -5.40 -4.99 -31.13
N VAL A 347 -5.23 -3.77 -31.62
CA VAL A 347 -5.45 -2.55 -30.84
C VAL A 347 -6.50 -1.70 -31.55
N ASP A 348 -7.74 -1.78 -31.07
CA ASP A 348 -8.89 -1.06 -31.63
C ASP A 348 -8.92 0.39 -31.14
N VAL A 349 -8.11 1.24 -31.76
CA VAL A 349 -8.04 2.69 -31.48
C VAL A 349 -7.92 3.46 -32.77
N ASP A 350 -8.67 4.55 -32.88
CA ASP A 350 -8.56 5.51 -33.98
C ASP A 350 -7.58 6.62 -33.57
N ILE A 351 -6.37 6.55 -34.10
CA ILE A 351 -5.27 7.49 -33.81
C ILE A 351 -4.94 8.24 -35.09
N LYS A 352 -4.98 9.55 -35.04
CA LYS A 352 -4.53 10.41 -36.13
C LYS A 352 -3.03 10.64 -36.06
N ASP A 353 -2.42 10.96 -37.20
CA ASP A 353 -1.05 11.43 -37.25
C ASP A 353 -0.87 12.58 -36.25
N ASP A 354 0.23 12.61 -35.50
CA ASP A 354 0.59 13.58 -34.45
C ASP A 354 -0.21 13.51 -33.13
N GLU A 355 -1.15 12.57 -32.98
CA GLU A 355 -1.88 12.35 -31.73
C GLU A 355 -1.39 11.10 -31.00
N ILE A 356 -1.51 11.08 -29.67
CA ILE A 356 -1.28 9.89 -28.87
C ILE A 356 -2.53 9.48 -28.07
N ILE A 357 -2.68 8.20 -27.85
CA ILE A 357 -3.66 7.63 -26.92
C ILE A 357 -2.90 6.98 -25.77
N VAL A 358 -3.31 7.26 -24.54
CA VAL A 358 -2.62 6.72 -23.37
C VAL A 358 -3.47 5.64 -22.69
N SER A 359 -2.82 4.74 -21.95
CA SER A 359 -3.54 3.75 -21.14
C SER A 359 -4.37 4.43 -20.04
N ASN A 360 -5.46 3.79 -19.60
CA ASN A 360 -6.24 4.29 -18.47
C ASN A 360 -5.38 4.50 -17.21
N GLY A 361 -4.38 3.63 -17.00
CA GLY A 361 -3.44 3.75 -15.89
C GLY A 361 -2.71 5.08 -15.88
N VAL A 362 -2.21 5.54 -17.03
CA VAL A 362 -1.55 6.84 -17.19
C VAL A 362 -2.50 7.98 -16.84
N MET A 363 -3.74 7.96 -17.40
CA MET A 363 -4.73 9.00 -17.10
C MET A 363 -5.04 9.12 -15.61
N VAL A 364 -5.24 7.98 -14.95
CA VAL A 364 -5.63 7.94 -13.54
C VAL A 364 -4.47 8.28 -12.61
N LYS A 365 -3.29 7.69 -12.84
CA LYS A 365 -2.11 7.89 -11.99
C LYS A 365 -1.65 9.35 -12.00
N TYR A 366 -1.51 9.93 -13.18
CA TYR A 366 -1.01 11.32 -13.35
C TYR A 366 -2.11 12.39 -13.36
N GLY A 367 -3.38 11.96 -13.31
CA GLY A 367 -4.52 12.89 -13.31
C GLY A 367 -4.69 13.65 -14.63
N LEU A 368 -4.21 13.09 -15.73
CA LEU A 368 -4.22 13.70 -17.07
C LEU A 368 -5.60 13.59 -17.72
N LYS A 369 -5.85 14.48 -18.66
CA LYS A 369 -7.10 14.56 -19.43
C LYS A 369 -6.78 14.71 -20.92
N LYS A 370 -7.80 14.43 -21.75
CA LYS A 370 -7.70 14.71 -23.18
C LYS A 370 -7.35 16.19 -23.41
N GLY A 371 -6.33 16.43 -24.24
CA GLY A 371 -5.79 17.76 -24.55
C GLY A 371 -4.62 18.20 -23.67
N ASP A 372 -4.32 17.48 -22.60
CA ASP A 372 -3.14 17.77 -21.76
C ASP A 372 -1.86 17.31 -22.48
N THR A 373 -0.74 17.93 -22.12
CA THR A 373 0.59 17.54 -22.59
C THR A 373 1.22 16.55 -21.61
N PHE A 374 1.75 15.45 -22.14
CA PHE A 374 2.49 14.45 -21.38
C PHE A 374 3.96 14.49 -21.77
N LYS A 375 4.83 14.80 -20.80
CA LYS A 375 6.28 14.92 -20.99
C LYS A 375 6.97 13.66 -20.54
N LEU A 376 7.80 13.12 -21.41
CA LEU A 376 8.59 11.93 -21.17
C LEU A 376 10.03 12.18 -21.57
N LYS A 377 10.96 11.42 -21.03
CA LYS A 377 12.39 11.53 -21.26
C LYS A 377 12.97 10.18 -21.64
N ASP A 378 13.92 10.16 -22.54
CA ASP A 378 14.72 8.95 -22.79
C ASP A 378 15.57 8.65 -21.54
N PRO A 379 15.53 7.41 -21.00
CA PRO A 379 16.23 7.06 -19.76
C PRO A 379 17.76 7.15 -19.89
N TYR A 380 18.30 7.13 -21.13
CA TYR A 380 19.73 7.01 -21.42
C TYR A 380 20.30 8.17 -22.23
N SER A 381 19.47 9.19 -22.55
CA SER A 381 19.88 10.42 -23.22
C SER A 381 19.25 11.63 -22.52
N ASP A 382 19.58 12.84 -22.98
CA ASP A 382 18.94 14.07 -22.46
C ASP A 382 17.74 14.50 -23.30
N GLU A 383 17.25 13.62 -24.19
CA GLU A 383 16.14 13.90 -25.07
C GLU A 383 14.80 13.85 -24.32
N GLU A 384 14.04 14.91 -24.44
CA GLU A 384 12.68 15.02 -23.88
C GLU A 384 11.66 15.04 -25.03
N TYR A 385 10.56 14.33 -24.80
CA TYR A 385 9.45 14.24 -25.75
C TYR A 385 8.19 14.80 -25.11
N GLU A 386 7.48 15.63 -25.87
CA GLU A 386 6.19 16.21 -25.45
C GLU A 386 5.08 15.68 -26.36
N PHE A 387 4.10 15.04 -25.77
CA PHE A 387 2.98 14.45 -26.49
C PHE A 387 1.65 15.08 -26.08
N THR A 388 0.77 15.34 -27.04
CA THR A 388 -0.59 15.80 -26.77
C THR A 388 -1.55 14.60 -26.71
N ILE A 389 -2.27 14.45 -25.60
CA ILE A 389 -3.17 13.32 -25.36
C ILE A 389 -4.48 13.53 -26.14
N ALA A 390 -4.76 12.66 -27.10
CA ALA A 390 -6.02 12.64 -27.84
C ALA A 390 -7.14 11.87 -27.14
N GLY A 391 -6.77 10.88 -26.31
CA GLY A 391 -7.73 10.05 -25.60
C GLY A 391 -7.10 8.98 -24.73
N SER A 392 -7.91 8.04 -24.25
CA SER A 392 -7.44 6.89 -23.49
C SER A 392 -7.90 5.58 -24.09
N TYR A 393 -7.07 4.56 -23.99
CA TYR A 393 -7.37 3.18 -24.33
C TYR A 393 -7.45 2.32 -23.07
N LYS A 394 -8.40 1.40 -23.05
CA LYS A 394 -8.59 0.50 -21.91
C LYS A 394 -7.52 -0.59 -21.89
N TYR A 395 -6.34 -0.20 -21.47
CA TYR A 395 -5.18 -1.07 -21.30
C TYR A 395 -4.64 -0.86 -19.89
N ASP A 396 -4.95 -1.80 -18.99
CA ASP A 396 -4.61 -1.72 -17.58
C ASP A 396 -3.45 -2.67 -17.20
N ALA A 397 -2.85 -3.34 -18.20
CA ALA A 397 -1.73 -4.26 -17.98
C ALA A 397 -0.41 -3.52 -17.70
N ALA A 398 -0.25 -2.32 -18.24
CA ALA A 398 0.93 -1.48 -18.04
C ALA A 398 0.62 0.01 -18.26
N LEU A 399 1.54 0.87 -17.85
CA LEU A 399 1.54 2.27 -18.24
C LEU A 399 2.05 2.37 -19.69
N ALA A 400 1.17 2.77 -20.60
CA ALA A 400 1.49 2.75 -22.02
C ALA A 400 0.93 3.95 -22.79
N VAL A 401 1.60 4.27 -23.87
CA VAL A 401 1.22 5.24 -24.90
C VAL A 401 1.12 4.49 -26.21
N PHE A 402 0.08 4.78 -26.99
CA PHE A 402 -0.15 4.24 -28.32
C PHE A 402 -0.15 5.37 -29.32
N MET A 403 0.59 5.19 -30.42
CA MET A 403 0.65 6.09 -31.56
C MET A 403 0.66 5.29 -32.87
N THR A 404 0.47 5.94 -34.00
CA THR A 404 0.65 5.26 -35.29
C THR A 404 2.12 4.86 -35.48
N ARG A 405 2.37 3.76 -36.19
CA ARG A 405 3.74 3.33 -36.48
C ARG A 405 4.52 4.41 -37.23
N LYS A 406 3.87 5.16 -38.09
CA LYS A 406 4.47 6.30 -38.80
C LYS A 406 4.91 7.38 -37.83
N ASN A 407 4.02 7.79 -36.93
CA ASN A 407 4.36 8.80 -35.90
C ASN A 407 5.52 8.32 -35.00
N PHE A 408 5.57 7.02 -34.66
CA PHE A 408 6.68 6.43 -33.92
C PHE A 408 8.01 6.55 -34.67
N ILE A 409 8.03 6.20 -35.98
CA ILE A 409 9.21 6.27 -36.83
C ILE A 409 9.72 7.70 -36.95
N ASP A 410 8.81 8.64 -37.21
CA ASP A 410 9.13 10.07 -37.31
C ASP A 410 9.63 10.67 -35.97
N THR A 411 9.01 10.29 -34.84
CA THR A 411 9.38 10.80 -33.51
C THR A 411 10.75 10.32 -33.06
N PHE A 412 11.09 9.06 -33.35
CA PHE A 412 12.33 8.42 -32.86
C PHE A 412 13.41 8.30 -33.94
N ASP A 413 13.27 9.00 -35.09
CA ASP A 413 14.21 9.00 -36.23
C ASP A 413 14.64 7.59 -36.65
N LYS A 414 13.66 6.72 -36.94
CA LYS A 414 13.88 5.34 -37.36
C LYS A 414 13.66 5.21 -38.88
N ALA A 415 14.19 4.10 -39.46
CA ALA A 415 13.96 3.78 -40.85
C ALA A 415 12.48 3.43 -41.13
N ASP A 416 11.97 3.71 -42.32
CA ASP A 416 10.55 3.51 -42.69
C ASP A 416 10.05 2.08 -42.51
N ASP A 417 10.94 1.10 -42.61
CA ASP A 417 10.66 -0.33 -42.44
C ASP A 417 10.90 -0.82 -41.01
N TYR A 418 11.26 0.07 -40.08
CA TYR A 418 11.58 -0.29 -38.71
C TYR A 418 10.40 -0.91 -37.97
N PHE A 419 10.69 -2.02 -37.27
CA PHE A 419 9.78 -2.67 -36.31
C PHE A 419 10.58 -3.41 -35.23
N THR A 420 9.97 -3.61 -34.07
CA THR A 420 10.61 -4.28 -32.93
C THR A 420 10.00 -5.64 -32.63
N GLY A 421 8.89 -6.01 -33.25
CA GLY A 421 8.25 -7.28 -32.96
C GLY A 421 6.94 -7.52 -33.71
N TYR A 422 6.25 -8.55 -33.26
CA TYR A 422 4.97 -8.98 -33.82
C TYR A 422 3.91 -9.23 -32.74
N PHE A 423 2.70 -8.74 -32.99
CA PHE A 423 1.50 -9.23 -32.34
C PHE A 423 0.91 -10.40 -33.13
N THR A 424 0.61 -11.50 -32.48
CA THR A 424 0.07 -12.70 -33.14
C THR A 424 -0.73 -13.57 -32.17
N ASP A 425 -1.75 -14.28 -32.70
CA ASP A 425 -2.52 -15.27 -31.95
C ASP A 425 -1.93 -16.68 -32.06
N LYS A 426 -0.88 -16.86 -32.88
CA LYS A 426 -0.24 -18.15 -33.10
C LYS A 426 1.26 -18.05 -32.86
N LYS A 427 1.83 -19.14 -32.36
CA LYS A 427 3.28 -19.22 -32.18
C LYS A 427 3.96 -19.19 -33.58
N LEU A 428 4.91 -18.28 -33.76
CA LEU A 428 5.73 -18.19 -34.95
C LEU A 428 6.78 -19.33 -34.94
N THR A 429 6.90 -20.04 -36.05
CA THR A 429 7.83 -21.18 -36.21
C THR A 429 8.92 -20.95 -37.23
N ASP A 430 8.83 -19.84 -37.97
CA ASP A 430 9.71 -19.44 -39.07
C ASP A 430 10.77 -18.39 -38.64
N ILE A 431 10.65 -17.84 -37.42
CA ILE A 431 11.65 -16.97 -36.82
C ILE A 431 12.59 -17.81 -35.95
N ASP A 432 13.88 -17.77 -36.22
CA ASP A 432 14.92 -18.44 -35.43
C ASP A 432 15.00 -17.79 -34.03
N ASP A 433 15.05 -18.60 -32.95
CA ASP A 433 15.14 -18.17 -31.55
C ASP A 433 16.29 -17.16 -31.30
N LYS A 434 17.34 -17.17 -32.10
CA LYS A 434 18.43 -16.18 -31.99
C LYS A 434 18.00 -14.73 -32.21
N TYR A 435 16.94 -14.51 -32.99
CA TYR A 435 16.39 -13.18 -33.28
C TYR A 435 15.34 -12.75 -32.26
N VAL A 436 14.86 -13.67 -31.41
CA VAL A 436 13.82 -13.41 -30.40
C VAL A 436 14.45 -12.98 -29.09
N ALA A 437 14.09 -11.79 -28.61
CA ALA A 437 14.48 -11.31 -27.30
C ALA A 437 13.59 -11.92 -26.21
N SER A 438 12.28 -11.84 -26.42
CA SER A 438 11.30 -12.43 -25.51
C SER A 438 9.98 -12.68 -26.25
N ILE A 439 9.19 -13.60 -25.71
CA ILE A 439 7.79 -13.83 -26.10
C ILE A 439 6.96 -13.56 -24.87
N VAL A 440 6.16 -12.50 -24.91
CA VAL A 440 5.28 -12.15 -23.80
C VAL A 440 3.95 -12.84 -24.02
N THR A 441 3.58 -13.70 -23.08
CA THR A 441 2.31 -14.41 -23.05
C THR A 441 1.48 -13.97 -21.83
N TYR A 442 0.22 -14.39 -21.76
CA TYR A 442 -0.60 -14.18 -20.58
C TYR A 442 0.09 -14.68 -19.29
N GLU A 443 0.73 -15.86 -19.36
CA GLU A 443 1.41 -16.43 -18.19
C GLU A 443 2.55 -15.53 -17.70
N ASP A 444 3.25 -14.88 -18.62
CA ASP A 444 4.33 -13.93 -18.28
C ASP A 444 3.78 -12.66 -17.63
N LEU A 445 2.67 -12.14 -18.15
CA LEU A 445 2.02 -10.95 -17.59
C LEU A 445 1.53 -11.17 -16.16
N ILE A 446 1.02 -12.36 -15.83
CA ILE A 446 0.53 -12.64 -14.47
C ILE A 446 1.64 -13.11 -13.50
N LYS A 447 2.85 -13.41 -13.98
CA LYS A 447 3.98 -13.82 -13.12
C LYS A 447 4.24 -12.79 -12.03
N VAL A 448 4.20 -11.51 -12.36
CA VAL A 448 4.39 -10.41 -11.40
C VAL A 448 3.32 -10.47 -10.31
N SER A 449 2.04 -10.60 -10.69
CA SER A 449 0.93 -10.71 -9.73
C SER A 449 1.09 -11.93 -8.83
N ASN A 450 1.49 -13.08 -9.39
CA ASN A 450 1.72 -14.29 -8.63
C ASN A 450 2.90 -14.16 -7.67
N GLN A 451 3.97 -13.50 -8.09
CA GLN A 451 5.12 -13.21 -7.23
C GLN A 451 4.75 -12.27 -6.08
N MET A 452 3.99 -11.21 -6.35
CA MET A 452 3.48 -10.31 -5.32
C MET A 452 2.64 -11.06 -4.28
N LYS A 453 1.82 -12.04 -4.69
CA LYS A 453 1.07 -12.88 -3.75
C LYS A 453 1.97 -13.70 -2.84
N VAL A 454 3.05 -14.25 -3.38
CA VAL A 454 3.99 -15.08 -2.61
C VAL A 454 4.80 -14.20 -1.66
N SER A 455 5.34 -13.08 -2.14
CA SER A 455 6.20 -12.20 -1.34
C SER A 455 5.41 -11.43 -0.28
N MET A 456 4.26 -10.86 -0.64
CA MET A 456 3.48 -10.01 0.26
C MET A 456 2.41 -10.76 1.06
N GLY A 457 2.02 -11.96 0.64
CA GLY A 457 0.91 -12.70 1.25
C GLY A 457 1.10 -12.94 2.76
N GLU A 458 2.26 -13.43 3.17
CA GLU A 458 2.57 -13.67 4.59
C GLU A 458 2.58 -12.37 5.39
N MET A 459 3.11 -11.29 4.82
CA MET A 459 3.10 -9.97 5.43
C MET A 459 1.67 -9.44 5.63
N MET A 460 0.80 -9.61 4.64
CA MET A 460 -0.60 -9.18 4.72
C MET A 460 -1.39 -9.95 5.78
N TYR A 461 -1.09 -11.23 6.01
CA TYR A 461 -1.68 -11.97 7.13
C TYR A 461 -1.30 -11.38 8.49
N ILE A 462 -0.05 -11.00 8.70
CA ILE A 462 0.38 -10.34 9.94
C ILE A 462 -0.36 -9.00 10.11
N LEU A 463 -0.44 -8.19 9.08
CA LEU A 463 -1.16 -6.91 9.10
C LEU A 463 -2.66 -7.11 9.40
N LYS A 464 -3.28 -8.16 8.84
CA LYS A 464 -4.68 -8.54 9.10
C LYS A 464 -4.91 -8.85 10.59
N TYR A 465 -4.08 -9.70 11.19
CA TYR A 465 -4.20 -10.03 12.62
C TYR A 465 -3.94 -8.82 13.51
N PHE A 466 -2.95 -8.01 13.16
CA PHE A 466 -2.69 -6.77 13.87
C PHE A 466 -3.89 -5.80 13.79
N GLY A 467 -4.46 -5.63 12.60
CA GLY A 467 -5.66 -4.81 12.40
C GLY A 467 -6.85 -5.29 13.24
N ILE A 468 -7.08 -6.60 13.31
CA ILE A 468 -8.14 -7.21 14.15
C ILE A 468 -7.88 -6.93 15.64
N ILE A 469 -6.65 -7.11 16.11
CA ILE A 469 -6.28 -6.83 17.50
C ILE A 469 -6.53 -5.34 17.82
N MET A 470 -6.10 -4.44 16.96
CA MET A 470 -6.34 -3.00 17.13
C MET A 470 -7.82 -2.66 17.12
N PHE A 471 -8.60 -3.31 16.27
CA PHE A 471 -10.05 -3.14 16.21
C PHE A 471 -10.72 -3.57 17.54
N VAL A 472 -10.37 -4.73 18.08
CA VAL A 472 -10.88 -5.22 19.38
C VAL A 472 -10.50 -4.28 20.51
N LEU A 473 -9.24 -3.84 20.56
CA LEU A 473 -8.75 -2.91 21.59
C LEU A 473 -9.52 -1.59 21.54
N LEU A 474 -9.70 -1.00 20.37
CA LEU A 474 -10.48 0.25 20.22
C LEU A 474 -11.93 0.08 20.66
N MET A 475 -12.58 -0.98 20.18
CA MET A 475 -13.96 -1.28 20.57
C MET A 475 -14.11 -1.44 22.09
N TYR A 476 -13.18 -2.17 22.72
CA TYR A 476 -13.17 -2.37 24.15
C TYR A 476 -12.99 -1.04 24.90
N LEU A 477 -11.97 -0.26 24.55
CA LEU A 477 -11.66 1.01 25.22
C LEU A 477 -12.83 2.01 25.13
N LEU A 478 -13.38 2.17 23.92
CA LEU A 478 -14.47 3.13 23.69
C LEU A 478 -15.78 2.70 24.36
N SER A 479 -16.10 1.42 24.29
CA SER A 479 -17.30 0.90 24.95
C SER A 479 -17.16 0.91 26.47
N LYS A 480 -15.98 0.58 27.01
CA LYS A 480 -15.65 0.71 28.44
C LYS A 480 -15.90 2.13 28.93
N GLN A 481 -15.48 3.13 28.13
CA GLN A 481 -15.68 4.55 28.45
C GLN A 481 -17.17 4.93 28.59
N ILE A 482 -18.03 4.39 27.71
CA ILE A 482 -19.48 4.64 27.79
C ILE A 482 -20.05 4.12 29.11
N ILE A 483 -19.63 2.92 29.54
CA ILE A 483 -20.08 2.33 30.81
C ILE A 483 -19.57 3.15 31.98
N GLU A 484 -18.30 3.54 32.01
CA GLU A 484 -17.72 4.34 33.10
C GLU A 484 -18.41 5.70 33.23
N LYS A 485 -18.72 6.38 32.14
CA LYS A 485 -19.47 7.64 32.15
C LYS A 485 -20.91 7.49 32.64
N ASN A 486 -21.49 6.31 32.56
CA ASN A 486 -22.83 6.01 33.03
C ASN A 486 -22.81 5.23 34.37
N ALA A 487 -21.64 5.06 35.02
CA ALA A 487 -21.50 4.23 36.24
C ALA A 487 -22.43 4.67 37.36
N GLN A 488 -22.60 5.98 37.59
CA GLN A 488 -23.52 6.52 38.58
C GLN A 488 -24.98 6.17 38.28
N SER A 489 -25.40 6.33 37.01
CA SER A 489 -26.76 5.94 36.58
C SER A 489 -26.99 4.44 36.69
N ILE A 490 -25.96 3.63 36.38
CA ILE A 490 -25.99 2.17 36.54
C ILE A 490 -26.11 1.79 38.02
N SER A 491 -25.32 2.41 38.89
CA SER A 491 -25.38 2.20 40.35
C SER A 491 -26.76 2.55 40.89
N MET A 492 -27.35 3.70 40.50
CA MET A 492 -28.71 4.09 40.87
C MET A 492 -29.74 3.04 40.42
N THR A 493 -29.62 2.55 39.21
CA THR A 493 -30.53 1.50 38.66
C THR A 493 -30.40 0.19 39.47
N LYS A 494 -29.19 -0.15 39.95
CA LYS A 494 -28.98 -1.31 40.87
C LYS A 494 -29.66 -1.11 42.24
N ILE A 495 -29.66 0.11 42.77
CA ILE A 495 -30.34 0.44 44.04
C ILE A 495 -31.86 0.29 43.87
N LEU A 496 -32.39 0.66 42.69
CA LEU A 496 -33.81 0.48 42.36
C LEU A 496 -34.23 -0.98 42.13
N GLY A 497 -33.31 -1.95 42.34
CA GLY A 497 -33.62 -3.38 42.31
C GLY A 497 -33.49 -4.08 40.96
N PHE A 498 -33.01 -3.41 39.90
CA PHE A 498 -32.79 -4.03 38.63
C PHE A 498 -31.63 -5.04 38.66
N LYS A 499 -31.81 -6.20 38.03
CA LYS A 499 -30.77 -7.23 37.87
C LYS A 499 -29.70 -6.80 36.89
N ASN A 500 -28.47 -7.33 37.03
CA ASN A 500 -27.35 -7.01 36.12
C ASN A 500 -27.66 -7.28 34.66
N GLY A 501 -28.43 -8.34 34.33
CA GLY A 501 -28.88 -8.64 32.96
C GLY A 501 -29.85 -7.61 32.39
N GLU A 502 -30.76 -7.07 33.22
CA GLU A 502 -31.71 -6.02 32.82
C GLU A 502 -30.97 -4.71 32.53
N ILE A 503 -30.00 -4.37 33.40
CA ILE A 503 -29.14 -3.19 33.26
C ILE A 503 -28.27 -3.36 31.98
N GLY A 504 -27.70 -4.55 31.77
CA GLY A 504 -27.00 -4.89 30.51
C GLY A 504 -27.89 -4.70 29.29
N GLY A 505 -29.15 -5.18 29.36
CA GLY A 505 -30.15 -4.98 28.30
C GLY A 505 -30.50 -3.51 28.02
N LEU A 506 -30.28 -2.60 28.96
CA LEU A 506 -30.50 -1.17 28.75
C LEU A 506 -29.29 -0.47 28.12
N TYR A 507 -28.11 -0.66 28.68
CA TYR A 507 -26.90 0.07 28.26
C TYR A 507 -26.15 -0.62 27.12
N ILE A 508 -25.97 -1.95 27.17
CA ILE A 508 -25.26 -2.70 26.14
C ILE A 508 -26.08 -2.78 24.86
N ALA A 509 -27.40 -3.02 24.95
CA ALA A 509 -28.24 -3.03 23.76
C ALA A 509 -28.25 -1.69 23.02
N ALA A 510 -28.28 -0.56 23.77
CA ALA A 510 -28.17 0.76 23.17
C ALA A 510 -26.81 0.94 22.44
N THR A 511 -25.73 0.50 23.06
CA THR A 511 -24.38 0.54 22.46
C THR A 511 -24.27 -0.41 21.28
N SER A 512 -24.85 -1.62 21.34
CA SER A 512 -24.87 -2.60 20.23
C SER A 512 -25.54 -2.03 18.98
N ILE A 513 -26.69 -1.38 19.14
CA ILE A 513 -27.38 -0.73 18.03
C ILE A 513 -26.49 0.35 17.40
N MET A 514 -25.86 1.17 18.22
CA MET A 514 -24.97 2.22 17.74
C MET A 514 -23.71 1.68 17.06
N VAL A 515 -23.17 0.55 17.53
CA VAL A 515 -22.04 -0.14 16.89
C VAL A 515 -22.43 -0.65 15.51
N VAL A 516 -23.57 -1.34 15.39
CA VAL A 516 -24.03 -1.85 14.08
C VAL A 516 -24.29 -0.70 13.10
N ILE A 517 -24.95 0.38 13.55
CA ILE A 517 -25.15 1.56 12.70
C ILE A 517 -23.79 2.16 12.30
N SER A 518 -22.85 2.27 13.23
CA SER A 518 -21.51 2.81 12.97
C SER A 518 -20.74 1.96 11.97
N LEU A 519 -20.79 0.64 12.08
CA LEU A 519 -20.16 -0.29 11.14
C LEU A 519 -20.72 -0.12 9.72
N VAL A 520 -22.03 -0.08 9.57
CA VAL A 520 -22.66 0.07 8.25
C VAL A 520 -22.38 1.45 7.65
N VAL A 521 -22.50 2.52 8.44
CA VAL A 521 -22.26 3.90 7.96
C VAL A 521 -20.79 4.14 7.67
N SER A 522 -19.86 3.43 8.34
CA SER A 522 -18.43 3.55 8.08
C SER A 522 -18.01 3.01 6.72
N VAL A 523 -18.74 2.04 6.14
CA VAL A 523 -18.37 1.40 4.86
C VAL A 523 -18.10 2.39 3.72
N PRO A 524 -19.04 3.27 3.32
CA PRO A 524 -18.80 4.20 2.23
C PRO A 524 -17.68 5.21 2.56
N ILE A 525 -17.53 5.58 3.82
CA ILE A 525 -16.50 6.53 4.25
C ILE A 525 -15.12 5.87 4.21
N VAL A 526 -14.98 4.64 4.71
CA VAL A 526 -13.75 3.85 4.62
C VAL A 526 -13.33 3.66 3.15
N ASN A 527 -14.28 3.31 2.27
CA ASN A 527 -13.99 3.19 0.85
C ASN A 527 -13.45 4.51 0.25
N ALA A 528 -14.08 5.64 0.58
CA ALA A 528 -13.63 6.94 0.11
C ALA A 528 -12.25 7.33 0.68
N MET A 529 -11.99 7.03 1.96
CA MET A 529 -10.68 7.26 2.60
C MET A 529 -9.58 6.44 1.95
N LEU A 530 -9.80 5.14 1.73
CA LEU A 530 -8.81 4.27 1.10
C LEU A 530 -8.57 4.67 -0.36
N LYS A 531 -9.63 4.97 -1.13
CA LYS A 531 -9.48 5.48 -2.49
C LYS A 531 -8.63 6.77 -2.53
N TRP A 532 -8.87 7.68 -1.60
CA TRP A 532 -8.08 8.91 -1.48
C TRP A 532 -6.62 8.60 -1.12
N ALA A 533 -6.38 7.69 -0.17
CA ALA A 533 -5.03 7.28 0.23
C ALA A 533 -4.26 6.62 -0.93
N PHE A 534 -4.90 5.77 -1.72
CA PHE A 534 -4.32 5.20 -2.93
C PHE A 534 -3.91 6.28 -3.93
N SER A 535 -4.84 7.18 -4.29
CA SER A 535 -4.57 8.21 -5.31
C SER A 535 -3.58 9.28 -4.84
N SER A 536 -3.53 9.60 -3.54
CA SER A 536 -2.71 10.69 -3.00
C SER A 536 -1.36 10.24 -2.47
N TYR A 537 -1.18 8.96 -2.19
CA TYR A 537 0.05 8.43 -1.61
C TYR A 537 0.62 7.25 -2.42
N LEU A 538 -0.12 6.14 -2.58
CA LEU A 538 0.45 4.97 -3.24
C LEU A 538 0.84 5.26 -4.69
N TYR A 539 -0.02 5.91 -5.47
CA TYR A 539 0.32 6.26 -6.86
C TYR A 539 1.52 7.21 -7.00
N THR A 540 1.86 7.98 -5.96
CA THR A 540 3.05 8.84 -5.97
C THR A 540 4.32 8.13 -5.50
N MET A 541 4.19 7.11 -4.66
CA MET A 541 5.30 6.44 -3.99
C MET A 541 5.61 5.02 -4.51
N MET A 542 4.88 4.56 -5.51
CA MET A 542 5.09 3.25 -6.15
C MET A 542 5.29 3.42 -7.65
N THR A 543 6.18 2.61 -8.22
CA THR A 543 6.30 2.45 -9.67
C THR A 543 5.17 1.59 -10.22
N GLY A 544 4.82 1.78 -11.49
CA GLY A 544 3.71 1.08 -12.13
C GLY A 544 2.33 1.58 -11.70
N TYR A 545 1.30 0.82 -12.02
CA TYR A 545 -0.08 1.17 -11.73
C TYR A 545 -0.89 -0.07 -11.38
N ILE A 546 -1.51 -0.06 -10.22
CA ILE A 546 -2.51 -1.05 -9.81
C ILE A 546 -3.81 -0.28 -9.57
N PRO A 547 -4.89 -0.56 -10.33
CA PRO A 547 -6.15 0.15 -10.17
C PRO A 547 -6.73 -0.10 -8.77
N TYR A 548 -7.30 0.96 -8.15
CA TYR A 548 -7.99 0.81 -6.88
C TYR A 548 -9.27 -0.01 -7.08
N MET A 549 -9.24 -1.26 -6.66
CA MET A 549 -10.37 -2.20 -6.72
C MET A 549 -10.52 -2.87 -5.36
N VAL A 550 -11.63 -2.62 -4.68
CA VAL A 550 -11.93 -3.29 -3.42
C VAL A 550 -13.22 -4.08 -3.57
N ARG A 551 -13.12 -5.39 -3.44
CA ARG A 551 -14.29 -6.28 -3.52
C ARG A 551 -15.29 -5.93 -2.42
N ARG A 552 -16.57 -5.96 -2.74
CA ARG A 552 -17.65 -5.76 -1.75
C ARG A 552 -17.55 -6.73 -0.57
N SER A 553 -17.01 -7.93 -0.80
CA SER A 553 -16.77 -8.95 0.24
C SER A 553 -15.86 -8.45 1.36
N CYS A 554 -14.84 -7.63 1.07
CA CYS A 554 -13.94 -7.06 2.09
C CYS A 554 -14.69 -6.19 3.09
N PHE A 555 -15.64 -5.38 2.62
CA PHE A 555 -16.48 -4.56 3.50
C PHE A 555 -17.46 -5.41 4.31
N VAL A 556 -18.02 -6.46 3.72
CA VAL A 556 -18.88 -7.41 4.43
C VAL A 556 -18.07 -8.13 5.53
N GLU A 557 -16.85 -8.57 5.21
CA GLU A 557 -15.93 -9.19 6.18
C GLU A 557 -15.59 -8.23 7.33
N MET A 558 -15.29 -6.95 7.02
CA MET A 558 -15.07 -5.91 8.05
C MET A 558 -16.27 -5.78 8.98
N VAL A 559 -17.50 -5.73 8.44
CA VAL A 559 -18.73 -5.60 9.24
C VAL A 559 -18.94 -6.85 10.10
N ILE A 560 -18.78 -8.05 9.55
CA ILE A 560 -18.91 -9.31 10.29
C ILE A 560 -17.87 -9.39 11.40
N LEU A 561 -16.61 -9.14 11.09
CA LEU A 561 -15.53 -9.08 12.08
C LEU A 561 -15.83 -8.06 13.17
N GLY A 562 -16.31 -6.88 12.79
CA GLY A 562 -16.71 -5.84 13.75
C GLY A 562 -17.82 -6.29 14.69
N ILE A 563 -18.83 -6.98 14.18
CA ILE A 563 -19.93 -7.54 15.01
C ILE A 563 -19.39 -8.63 15.95
N VAL A 564 -18.56 -9.55 15.45
CA VAL A 564 -17.96 -10.62 16.26
C VAL A 564 -17.05 -10.05 17.34
N CYS A 565 -16.17 -9.11 17.00
CA CYS A 565 -15.31 -8.43 17.96
C CYS A 565 -16.13 -7.70 19.04
N TYR A 566 -17.20 -7.02 18.61
CA TYR A 566 -18.07 -6.34 19.57
C TYR A 566 -18.83 -7.32 20.46
N ALA A 567 -19.24 -8.49 19.97
CA ALA A 567 -19.89 -9.51 20.81
C ALA A 567 -18.98 -9.95 21.95
N VAL A 568 -17.68 -10.18 21.69
CA VAL A 568 -16.67 -10.48 22.71
C VAL A 568 -16.56 -9.31 23.71
N VAL A 569 -16.45 -8.09 23.21
CA VAL A 569 -16.38 -6.89 24.05
C VAL A 569 -17.64 -6.72 24.90
N ALA A 570 -18.83 -6.98 24.37
CA ALA A 570 -20.09 -6.89 25.09
C ALA A 570 -20.15 -7.85 26.30
N VAL A 571 -19.61 -9.07 26.16
CA VAL A 571 -19.48 -10.02 27.28
C VAL A 571 -18.57 -9.44 28.37
N LEU A 572 -17.42 -8.89 28.00
CA LEU A 572 -16.50 -8.24 28.97
C LEU A 572 -17.17 -7.05 29.68
N GLN A 573 -18.03 -6.32 28.98
CA GLN A 573 -18.78 -5.20 29.54
C GLN A 573 -19.86 -5.65 30.53
N LEU A 574 -20.54 -6.77 30.31
CA LEU A 574 -21.47 -7.35 31.28
C LEU A 574 -20.76 -7.67 32.57
N VAL A 575 -19.57 -8.25 32.51
CA VAL A 575 -18.74 -8.50 33.70
C VAL A 575 -18.38 -7.19 34.39
N LYS A 576 -18.06 -6.13 33.65
CA LYS A 576 -17.74 -4.82 34.22
C LYS A 576 -18.95 -4.16 34.87
N ILE A 577 -20.13 -4.21 34.26
CA ILE A 577 -21.39 -3.71 34.87
C ILE A 577 -21.66 -4.42 36.20
N SER A 578 -21.45 -5.74 36.29
CA SER A 578 -21.66 -6.49 37.51
C SER A 578 -20.76 -6.02 38.66
N LYS A 579 -19.55 -5.56 38.35
CA LYS A 579 -18.56 -5.07 39.35
C LYS A 579 -18.76 -3.63 39.79
N ILE A 580 -19.67 -2.84 39.18
CA ILE A 580 -19.96 -1.47 39.62
C ILE A 580 -20.65 -1.51 40.98
N PRO A 581 -20.09 -0.89 42.05
CA PRO A 581 -20.66 -0.94 43.38
C PRO A 581 -21.91 -0.07 43.48
N LYS A 582 -22.85 -0.47 44.33
CA LYS A 582 -24.09 0.30 44.63
C LYS A 582 -23.80 1.61 45.33
N THR A 583 -22.67 1.70 46.03
CA THR A 583 -22.23 2.89 46.77
C THR A 583 -21.82 4.07 45.90
N ASP A 584 -21.49 3.82 44.62
CA ASP A 584 -21.10 4.91 43.69
C ASP A 584 -22.25 5.87 43.38
N ALA A 585 -23.49 5.45 43.58
CA ALA A 585 -24.66 6.34 43.48
C ALA A 585 -24.72 7.38 44.63
N LEU A 586 -24.10 7.08 45.74
CA LEU A 586 -24.16 7.89 46.97
C LEU A 586 -22.97 8.85 47.10
N LYS A 587 -21.87 8.63 46.41
CA LYS A 587 -20.64 9.41 46.51
C LYS A 587 -20.72 10.88 46.04
N ASN A 588 -21.81 11.32 45.41
CA ASN A 588 -21.94 12.66 44.83
C ASN A 588 -23.24 13.38 45.29
N VAL A 589 -23.74 13.10 46.48
CA VAL A 589 -24.93 13.76 47.05
C VAL A 589 -24.53 14.82 48.08
N GLU A 590 -23.22 15.03 48.31
CA GLU A 590 -22.71 16.13 49.13
C GLU A 590 -22.16 17.27 48.30
#